data_419f710885d2ccd7cee9291e14ef477a
#
_entry.id   419f710885d2ccd7cee9291e14ef477a
#
_cell.length_a   1.000
_cell.length_b   1.000
_cell.length_c   1.000
_cell.angle_alpha   90.00
_cell.angle_beta   90.00
_cell.angle_gamma   90.00
#
_symmetry.space_group_name_H-M   'P 1'
#
loop_
_entity.id
_entity.type
_entity.pdbx_description
1 polymer ?
#
loop_
_entity_poly.entity_id
_entity_poly.type
_entity_poly.pdbx_seq_one_letter_code
_entity_poly.pdbx_strand_id
1 'polypeptide(L)'
;MNANQTRKKVTIALFVATFLAAIEGTIVSTAMPSITGELQGIQQYSWIISIYLLATVITTPVYGKLSDLYGRKTMFIIGALIFLAGSMLSGVAQTMNQLIWFRALQGLGAGALTTIPYTIIGDLYSFEQRAKVQGWMSSIWGIAGISGPLFGGLLVDYISWRAIFYMNLPFGIVAIYLLSTSLREALEKKKRHIDFPGIITFTIAMFCFLYAMTLIRNEEGSGTSALGLIVLLLAISIVFFILFARIEKRSPEPIIPFQLFRNRIIRMANIDSFLLCVINVVVIFYLPLWIQGVYGKPATYSGLAMIPLSIAWPLGSILAGNWISKKGLRYISVAGACFLLASSIGFSFMTADTPNVLFIAYTFMAGLSFGLSLTSLTVAVSSAVEWELRGSAVASNNFIRTLGQTIGITIFGLLLQTGSADRIEPTVLAGSLHTIFFWVAVLSVFVVIVSLRMPKLKQAVQQQRNAS
;
A
#
# COMPACT_ATOMS: atom_id res chain seq x y z
N MET A 1 -29.42 25.45 0.71
CA MET A 1 -27.95 25.43 0.83
C MET A 1 -27.38 25.60 -0.57
N ASN A 2 -26.47 26.57 -0.79
CA ASN A 2 -25.87 26.80 -2.11
C ASN A 2 -25.12 25.54 -2.62
N ALA A 3 -25.32 25.15 -3.87
CA ALA A 3 -24.68 23.98 -4.50
C ALA A 3 -23.14 23.97 -4.29
N ASN A 4 -22.50 25.14 -4.29
CA ASN A 4 -21.07 25.30 -4.01
C ASN A 4 -20.70 24.95 -2.55
N GLN A 5 -21.54 25.25 -1.58
CA GLN A 5 -21.29 24.90 -0.17
C GLN A 5 -21.42 23.39 0.07
N THR A 6 -22.42 22.77 -0.55
CA THR A 6 -22.62 21.31 -0.51
C THR A 6 -21.42 20.59 -1.10
N ARG A 7 -20.96 21.00 -2.29
CA ARG A 7 -19.80 20.44 -2.97
C ARG A 7 -18.52 20.57 -2.14
N LYS A 8 -18.29 21.73 -1.50
CA LYS A 8 -17.14 21.96 -0.61
C LYS A 8 -17.16 21.03 0.61
N LYS A 9 -18.31 20.82 1.26
CA LYS A 9 -18.45 19.90 2.39
C LYS A 9 -18.17 18.46 2.02
N VAL A 10 -18.69 17.99 0.87
CA VAL A 10 -18.39 16.64 0.36
C VAL A 10 -16.90 16.49 0.09
N THR A 11 -16.27 17.48 -0.54
CA THR A 11 -14.81 17.42 -0.81
C THR A 11 -13.99 17.32 0.46
N ILE A 12 -14.34 18.09 1.51
CA ILE A 12 -13.68 18.00 2.82
C ILE A 12 -13.86 16.59 3.42
N ALA A 13 -15.08 16.02 3.34
CA ALA A 13 -15.33 14.65 3.81
C ALA A 13 -14.42 13.63 3.11
N LEU A 14 -14.28 13.75 1.79
CA LEU A 14 -13.42 12.87 0.99
C LEU A 14 -11.93 13.06 1.33
N PHE A 15 -11.50 14.28 1.62
CA PHE A 15 -10.15 14.57 2.06
C PHE A 15 -9.85 13.95 3.43
N VAL A 16 -10.78 14.06 4.39
CA VAL A 16 -10.66 13.44 5.71
C VAL A 16 -10.63 11.91 5.58
N ALA A 17 -11.48 11.32 4.74
CA ALA A 17 -11.48 9.88 4.49
C ALA A 17 -10.17 9.38 3.84
N THR A 18 -9.64 10.13 2.87
CA THR A 18 -8.36 9.82 2.24
C THR A 18 -7.20 9.95 3.22
N PHE A 19 -7.23 10.97 4.08
CA PHE A 19 -6.24 11.13 5.14
C PHE A 19 -6.27 9.94 6.10
N LEU A 20 -7.46 9.50 6.52
CA LEU A 20 -7.66 8.35 7.39
C LEU A 20 -7.06 7.07 6.78
N ALA A 21 -7.35 6.80 5.51
CA ALA A 21 -6.79 5.63 4.82
C ALA A 21 -5.26 5.73 4.63
N ALA A 22 -4.75 6.94 4.38
CA ALA A 22 -3.33 7.17 4.14
C ALA A 22 -2.49 7.12 5.43
N ILE A 23 -2.98 7.71 6.53
CA ILE A 23 -2.26 7.71 7.81
C ILE A 23 -2.19 6.31 8.42
N GLU A 24 -3.21 5.50 8.23
CA GLU A 24 -3.25 4.11 8.72
C GLU A 24 -2.08 3.29 8.20
N GLY A 25 -1.71 3.47 6.93
CA GLY A 25 -0.57 2.77 6.31
C GLY A 25 0.79 3.15 6.88
N THR A 26 0.90 4.30 7.56
CA THR A 26 2.18 4.83 8.04
C THR A 26 2.27 4.87 9.57
N ILE A 27 1.16 5.14 10.27
CA ILE A 27 1.16 5.26 11.73
C ILE A 27 1.41 3.91 12.43
N VAL A 28 0.89 2.83 11.87
CA VAL A 28 1.06 1.47 12.41
C VAL A 28 2.53 1.05 12.37
N SER A 29 3.31 1.51 11.37
CA SER A 29 4.71 1.11 11.21
C SER A 29 5.58 1.49 12.42
N THR A 30 5.34 2.66 13.01
CA THR A 30 6.08 3.13 14.19
C THR A 30 5.64 2.44 15.49
N ALA A 31 4.39 1.97 15.53
CA ALA A 31 3.84 1.26 16.69
C ALA A 31 4.16 -0.24 16.70
N MET A 32 4.51 -0.82 15.55
CA MET A 32 4.69 -2.28 15.40
C MET A 32 5.70 -2.88 16.39
N PRO A 33 6.88 -2.28 16.66
CA PRO A 33 7.81 -2.83 17.65
C PRO A 33 7.22 -2.88 19.06
N SER A 34 6.49 -1.83 19.47
CA SER A 34 5.82 -1.78 20.79
C SER A 34 4.67 -2.77 20.89
N ILE A 35 3.86 -2.92 19.81
CA ILE A 35 2.79 -3.90 19.72
C ILE A 35 3.34 -5.31 19.89
N THR A 36 4.37 -5.65 19.14
CA THR A 36 4.95 -7.00 19.19
C THR A 36 5.69 -7.29 20.48
N GLY A 37 6.25 -6.27 21.12
CA GLY A 37 6.88 -6.37 22.44
C GLY A 37 5.85 -6.64 23.55
N GLU A 38 4.69 -5.94 23.56
CA GLU A 38 3.65 -6.10 24.57
C GLU A 38 2.83 -7.37 24.37
N LEU A 39 2.43 -7.69 23.13
CA LEU A 39 1.59 -8.85 22.83
C LEU A 39 2.39 -10.13 22.58
N GLN A 40 3.72 -10.09 22.71
CA GLN A 40 4.63 -11.24 22.56
C GLN A 40 4.39 -12.02 21.26
N GLY A 41 4.53 -11.35 20.11
CA GLY A 41 4.20 -11.96 18.82
C GLY A 41 5.03 -11.44 17.66
N ILE A 42 6.33 -11.22 17.87
CA ILE A 42 7.24 -10.74 16.81
C ILE A 42 7.25 -11.65 15.58
N GLN A 43 7.03 -12.95 15.78
CA GLN A 43 6.90 -13.91 14.68
C GLN A 43 5.69 -13.63 13.79
N GLN A 44 4.66 -12.97 14.31
CA GLN A 44 3.45 -12.60 13.57
C GLN A 44 3.49 -11.15 13.07
N TYR A 45 4.64 -10.46 13.19
CA TYR A 45 4.83 -9.07 12.78
C TYR A 45 4.27 -8.77 11.39
N SER A 46 4.67 -9.54 10.40
CA SER A 46 4.23 -9.33 9.01
C SER A 46 2.75 -9.65 8.79
N TRP A 47 2.14 -10.55 9.59
CA TRP A 47 0.73 -10.89 9.47
C TRP A 47 -0.21 -9.71 9.74
N ILE A 48 0.08 -8.90 10.75
CA ILE A 48 -0.73 -7.72 11.11
C ILE A 48 -0.87 -6.78 9.90
N ILE A 49 0.21 -6.66 9.13
CA ILE A 49 0.26 -5.78 7.96
C ILE A 49 -0.33 -6.49 6.74
N SER A 50 0.10 -7.74 6.49
CA SER A 50 -0.32 -8.50 5.31
C SER A 50 -1.82 -8.73 5.27
N ILE A 51 -2.46 -9.08 6.39
CA ILE A 51 -3.90 -9.37 6.44
C ILE A 51 -4.74 -8.11 6.17
N TYR A 52 -4.32 -6.96 6.70
CA TYR A 52 -4.96 -5.68 6.41
C TYR A 52 -4.86 -5.31 4.92
N LEU A 53 -3.65 -5.42 4.35
CA LEU A 53 -3.42 -5.14 2.94
C LEU A 53 -4.19 -6.11 2.04
N LEU A 54 -4.19 -7.41 2.38
CA LEU A 54 -4.95 -8.42 1.66
C LEU A 54 -6.46 -8.12 1.66
N ALA A 55 -7.02 -7.86 2.84
CA ALA A 55 -8.44 -7.52 2.96
C ALA A 55 -8.77 -6.24 2.16
N THR A 56 -7.89 -5.24 2.19
CA THR A 56 -8.06 -4.01 1.41
C THR A 56 -8.02 -4.27 -0.10
N VAL A 57 -7.07 -5.08 -0.58
CA VAL A 57 -6.96 -5.44 -2.01
C VAL A 57 -8.19 -6.16 -2.51
N ILE A 58 -8.69 -7.13 -1.74
CA ILE A 58 -9.87 -7.91 -2.10
C ILE A 58 -11.12 -7.02 -2.18
N THR A 59 -11.29 -6.12 -1.22
CA THR A 59 -12.52 -5.32 -1.12
C THR A 59 -12.51 -4.07 -2.00
N THR A 60 -11.37 -3.57 -2.41
CA THR A 60 -11.25 -2.41 -3.31
C THR A 60 -12.10 -2.53 -4.58
N PRO A 61 -11.99 -3.58 -5.41
CA PRO A 61 -12.84 -3.73 -6.60
C PRO A 61 -14.31 -4.02 -6.24
N VAL A 62 -14.54 -4.71 -5.12
CA VAL A 62 -15.90 -5.00 -4.64
C VAL A 62 -16.65 -3.71 -4.32
N TYR A 63 -16.05 -2.83 -3.51
CA TYR A 63 -16.65 -1.53 -3.19
C TYR A 63 -16.81 -0.63 -4.42
N GLY A 64 -15.89 -0.68 -5.37
CA GLY A 64 -16.04 0.03 -6.63
C GLY A 64 -17.36 -0.34 -7.33
N LYS A 65 -17.61 -1.66 -7.50
CA LYS A 65 -18.83 -2.18 -8.14
C LYS A 65 -20.09 -2.01 -7.29
N LEU A 66 -20.02 -2.32 -6.00
CA LEU A 66 -21.16 -2.15 -5.09
C LEU A 66 -21.57 -0.68 -4.98
N SER A 67 -20.64 0.26 -5.02
CA SER A 67 -20.94 1.68 -4.99
C SER A 67 -21.68 2.17 -6.23
N ASP A 68 -21.44 1.56 -7.38
CA ASP A 68 -22.19 1.85 -8.61
C ASP A 68 -23.62 1.25 -8.58
N LEU A 69 -23.85 0.15 -7.82
CA LEU A 69 -25.15 -0.52 -7.71
C LEU A 69 -26.04 0.04 -6.59
N TYR A 70 -25.46 0.23 -5.41
CA TYR A 70 -26.19 0.57 -4.18
C TYR A 70 -26.00 2.02 -3.75
N GLY A 71 -25.23 2.81 -4.53
CA GLY A 71 -24.91 4.20 -4.24
C GLY A 71 -23.60 4.36 -3.49
N ARG A 72 -22.88 5.41 -3.86
CA ARG A 72 -21.55 5.70 -3.32
C ARG A 72 -21.59 6.12 -1.88
N LYS A 73 -22.60 6.92 -1.51
CA LYS A 73 -22.83 7.36 -0.13
C LYS A 73 -23.04 6.18 0.81
N THR A 74 -23.94 5.25 0.44
CA THR A 74 -24.28 4.09 1.27
C THR A 74 -23.07 3.18 1.45
N MET A 75 -22.37 2.85 0.36
CA MET A 75 -21.21 1.96 0.40
C MET A 75 -20.01 2.59 1.13
N PHE A 76 -19.82 3.91 1.01
CA PHE A 76 -18.82 4.62 1.79
C PHE A 76 -19.10 4.54 3.30
N ILE A 77 -20.34 4.80 3.72
CA ILE A 77 -20.74 4.76 5.14
C ILE A 77 -20.54 3.35 5.71
N ILE A 78 -21.00 2.32 4.99
CA ILE A 78 -20.82 0.93 5.41
C ILE A 78 -19.34 0.58 5.55
N GLY A 79 -18.53 0.88 4.54
CA GLY A 79 -17.10 0.62 4.59
C GLY A 79 -16.38 1.39 5.70
N ALA A 80 -16.73 2.66 5.90
CA ALA A 80 -16.16 3.47 6.98
C ALA A 80 -16.56 2.94 8.36
N LEU A 81 -17.78 2.47 8.56
CA LEU A 81 -18.23 1.83 9.81
C LEU A 81 -17.48 0.53 10.09
N ILE A 82 -17.31 -0.32 9.07
CA ILE A 82 -16.52 -1.56 9.18
C ILE A 82 -15.06 -1.24 9.54
N PHE A 83 -14.47 -0.23 8.88
CA PHE A 83 -13.11 0.22 9.16
C PHE A 83 -12.97 0.69 10.61
N LEU A 84 -13.88 1.55 11.08
CA LEU A 84 -13.87 2.05 12.45
C LEU A 84 -14.10 0.95 13.48
N ALA A 85 -15.02 0.03 13.23
CA ALA A 85 -15.23 -1.12 14.11
C ALA A 85 -13.97 -1.97 14.24
N GLY A 86 -13.31 -2.32 13.11
CA GLY A 86 -12.05 -3.03 13.10
C GLY A 86 -10.93 -2.26 13.81
N SER A 87 -10.90 -0.94 13.65
CA SER A 87 -9.92 -0.06 14.33
C SER A 87 -10.15 -0.06 15.86
N MET A 88 -11.39 0.14 16.31
CA MET A 88 -11.71 0.12 17.74
C MET A 88 -11.38 -1.23 18.38
N LEU A 89 -11.73 -2.32 17.72
CA LEU A 89 -11.40 -3.68 18.17
C LEU A 89 -9.88 -3.89 18.19
N SER A 90 -9.13 -3.37 17.23
CA SER A 90 -7.65 -3.44 17.23
C SER A 90 -7.07 -2.74 18.46
N GLY A 91 -7.66 -1.64 18.91
CA GLY A 91 -7.23 -0.92 20.12
C GLY A 91 -7.50 -1.66 21.42
N VAL A 92 -8.47 -2.59 21.47
CA VAL A 92 -8.74 -3.41 22.66
C VAL A 92 -8.10 -4.81 22.62
N ALA A 93 -7.33 -5.12 21.57
CA ALA A 93 -6.71 -6.42 21.41
C ALA A 93 -5.76 -6.75 22.57
N GLN A 94 -5.87 -7.97 23.09
CA GLN A 94 -5.04 -8.50 24.21
C GLN A 94 -4.06 -9.58 23.74
N THR A 95 -4.27 -10.11 22.54
CA THR A 95 -3.39 -11.11 21.93
C THR A 95 -3.12 -10.76 20.47
N MET A 96 -2.00 -11.25 19.97
CA MET A 96 -1.61 -11.06 18.57
C MET A 96 -2.66 -11.62 17.60
N ASN A 97 -3.23 -12.77 17.88
CA ASN A 97 -4.28 -13.37 17.05
C ASN A 97 -5.56 -12.51 17.00
N GLN A 98 -5.98 -11.92 18.13
CA GLN A 98 -7.10 -10.98 18.13
C GLN A 98 -6.79 -9.78 17.25
N LEU A 99 -5.60 -9.20 17.39
CA LEU A 99 -5.19 -8.05 16.58
C LEU A 99 -5.21 -8.39 15.09
N ILE A 100 -4.70 -9.55 14.68
CA ILE A 100 -4.72 -10.00 13.27
C ILE A 100 -6.14 -10.05 12.71
N TRP A 101 -7.09 -10.67 13.44
CA TRP A 101 -8.48 -10.74 12.98
C TRP A 101 -9.16 -9.37 12.93
N PHE A 102 -8.89 -8.51 13.90
CA PHE A 102 -9.42 -7.14 13.91
C PHE A 102 -8.82 -6.29 12.80
N ARG A 103 -7.57 -6.52 12.45
CA ARG A 103 -6.91 -5.91 11.29
C ARG A 103 -7.51 -6.40 9.97
N ALA A 104 -7.87 -7.69 9.87
CA ALA A 104 -8.62 -8.19 8.72
C ALA A 104 -9.96 -7.45 8.56
N LEU A 105 -10.73 -7.30 9.64
CA LEU A 105 -11.99 -6.55 9.63
C LEU A 105 -11.77 -5.09 9.22
N GLN A 106 -10.75 -4.42 9.78
CA GLN A 106 -10.39 -3.05 9.43
C GLN A 106 -10.04 -2.93 7.94
N GLY A 107 -9.27 -3.86 7.40
CA GLY A 107 -8.91 -3.92 5.99
C GLY A 107 -10.12 -4.10 5.07
N LEU A 108 -11.13 -4.89 5.49
CA LEU A 108 -12.38 -5.02 4.74
C LEU A 108 -13.08 -3.66 4.54
N GLY A 109 -13.03 -2.77 5.52
CA GLY A 109 -13.58 -1.41 5.40
C GLY A 109 -12.67 -0.45 4.62
N ALA A 110 -11.34 -0.65 4.67
CA ALA A 110 -10.35 0.23 4.06
C ALA A 110 -10.49 0.31 2.53
N GLY A 111 -10.92 -0.78 1.88
CA GLY A 111 -11.19 -0.79 0.45
C GLY A 111 -12.20 0.27 -0.01
N ALA A 112 -13.20 0.57 0.82
CA ALA A 112 -14.16 1.65 0.54
C ALA A 112 -13.51 3.04 0.64
N LEU A 113 -12.70 3.26 1.69
CA LEU A 113 -12.03 4.54 1.96
C LEU A 113 -10.96 4.87 0.91
N THR A 114 -10.38 3.87 0.26
CA THR A 114 -9.37 4.06 -0.79
C THR A 114 -9.98 4.23 -2.18
N THR A 115 -11.19 3.70 -2.44
CA THR A 115 -11.78 3.67 -3.78
C THR A 115 -12.87 4.72 -3.97
N ILE A 116 -13.86 4.76 -3.06
CA ILE A 116 -15.06 5.57 -3.23
C ILE A 116 -14.79 7.08 -3.28
N PRO A 117 -13.83 7.67 -2.53
CA PRO A 117 -13.51 9.08 -2.66
C PRO A 117 -13.13 9.50 -4.08
N TYR A 118 -12.35 8.70 -4.79
CA TYR A 118 -11.95 9.00 -6.17
C TYR A 118 -13.13 8.92 -7.15
N THR A 119 -14.06 7.97 -6.93
CA THR A 119 -15.26 7.86 -7.77
C THR A 119 -16.21 9.04 -7.54
N ILE A 120 -16.45 9.45 -6.29
CA ILE A 120 -17.30 10.63 -5.98
C ILE A 120 -16.69 11.91 -6.57
N ILE A 121 -15.39 12.11 -6.49
CA ILE A 121 -14.71 13.24 -7.15
C ILE A 121 -14.94 13.18 -8.67
N GLY A 122 -14.90 11.98 -9.24
CA GLY A 122 -15.22 11.75 -10.64
C GLY A 122 -16.60 12.23 -11.04
N ASP A 123 -17.61 12.17 -10.16
CA ASP A 123 -18.98 12.60 -10.44
C ASP A 123 -19.23 14.08 -10.15
N LEU A 124 -18.59 14.61 -9.12
CA LEU A 124 -18.85 15.98 -8.66
C LEU A 124 -18.13 17.06 -9.47
N TYR A 125 -17.07 16.71 -10.20
CA TYR A 125 -16.18 17.69 -10.81
C TYR A 125 -16.06 17.48 -12.33
N SER A 126 -16.06 18.60 -13.10
CA SER A 126 -15.71 18.59 -14.50
C SER A 126 -14.27 18.09 -14.70
N PHE A 127 -13.97 17.64 -15.90
CA PHE A 127 -12.66 17.08 -16.24
C PHE A 127 -11.46 17.93 -15.77
N GLU A 128 -11.50 19.25 -16.06
CA GLU A 128 -10.43 20.18 -15.71
C GLU A 128 -10.29 20.37 -14.18
N GLN A 129 -11.43 20.40 -13.48
CA GLN A 129 -11.47 20.54 -12.03
C GLN A 129 -11.01 19.28 -11.31
N ARG A 130 -11.27 18.07 -11.87
CA ARG A 130 -10.83 16.79 -11.33
C ARG A 130 -9.32 16.74 -11.13
N ALA A 131 -8.55 17.18 -12.14
CA ALA A 131 -7.09 17.17 -12.06
C ALA A 131 -6.57 17.97 -10.85
N LYS A 132 -7.19 19.15 -10.59
CA LYS A 132 -6.85 19.99 -9.42
C LYS A 132 -7.19 19.30 -8.11
N VAL A 133 -8.40 18.71 -7.99
CA VAL A 133 -8.84 18.05 -6.76
C VAL A 133 -8.04 16.77 -6.50
N GLN A 134 -7.71 16.00 -7.53
CA GLN A 134 -6.82 14.84 -7.40
C GLN A 134 -5.41 15.23 -6.97
N GLY A 135 -4.90 16.39 -7.43
CA GLY A 135 -3.65 16.94 -6.92
C GLY A 135 -3.69 17.20 -5.41
N TRP A 136 -4.79 17.79 -4.90
CA TRP A 136 -5.01 17.95 -3.46
C TRP A 136 -5.09 16.61 -2.72
N MET A 137 -5.76 15.60 -3.29
CA MET A 137 -5.79 14.23 -2.72
C MET A 137 -4.39 13.64 -2.59
N SER A 138 -3.55 13.83 -3.60
CA SER A 138 -2.14 13.37 -3.54
C SER A 138 -1.34 14.10 -2.46
N SER A 139 -1.62 15.39 -2.23
CA SER A 139 -0.99 16.15 -1.14
C SER A 139 -1.38 15.62 0.24
N ILE A 140 -2.61 15.11 0.40
CA ILE A 140 -3.07 14.48 1.65
C ILE A 140 -2.26 13.21 1.95
N TRP A 141 -1.92 12.40 0.96
CA TRP A 141 -1.02 11.27 1.15
C TRP A 141 0.37 11.71 1.64
N GLY A 142 0.88 12.82 1.10
CA GLY A 142 2.14 13.42 1.59
C GLY A 142 2.06 13.88 3.04
N ILE A 143 0.97 14.57 3.41
CA ILE A 143 0.72 15.02 4.79
C ILE A 143 0.60 13.81 5.73
N ALA A 144 -0.16 12.79 5.35
CA ALA A 144 -0.31 11.56 6.12
C ALA A 144 1.03 10.82 6.29
N GLY A 145 1.87 10.83 5.25
CA GLY A 145 3.21 10.26 5.30
C GLY A 145 4.12 10.90 6.34
N ILE A 146 3.98 12.20 6.58
CA ILE A 146 4.73 12.93 7.61
C ILE A 146 4.06 12.76 8.99
N SER A 147 2.75 12.98 9.04
CA SER A 147 2.00 12.99 10.30
C SER A 147 1.86 11.59 10.91
N GLY A 148 1.78 10.53 10.08
CA GLY A 148 1.64 9.16 10.56
C GLY A 148 2.79 8.71 11.47
N PRO A 149 4.04 8.69 10.99
CA PRO A 149 5.17 8.33 11.84
C PRO A 149 5.37 9.26 13.04
N LEU A 150 5.14 10.57 12.87
CA LEU A 150 5.29 11.53 13.95
C LEU A 150 4.24 11.32 15.05
N PHE A 151 2.95 11.33 14.71
CA PHE A 151 1.88 11.09 15.69
C PHE A 151 1.91 9.66 16.20
N GLY A 152 2.26 8.70 15.36
CA GLY A 152 2.42 7.30 15.78
C GLY A 152 3.47 7.17 16.88
N GLY A 153 4.65 7.76 16.68
CA GLY A 153 5.71 7.75 17.68
C GLY A 153 5.29 8.45 18.98
N LEU A 154 4.71 9.65 18.89
CA LEU A 154 4.24 10.40 20.08
C LEU A 154 3.15 9.64 20.85
N LEU A 155 2.16 9.08 20.16
CA LEU A 155 1.08 8.33 20.81
C LEU A 155 1.61 7.05 21.50
N VAL A 156 2.56 6.36 20.87
CA VAL A 156 3.16 5.15 21.42
C VAL A 156 3.96 5.44 22.68
N ASP A 157 4.82 6.46 22.66
CA ASP A 157 5.73 6.75 23.76
C ASP A 157 5.03 7.43 24.96
N TYR A 158 4.03 8.32 24.72
CA TYR A 158 3.41 9.12 25.77
C TYR A 158 2.04 8.63 26.23
N ILE A 159 1.36 7.79 25.44
CA ILE A 159 0.01 7.29 25.77
C ILE A 159 -0.01 5.76 25.73
N SER A 160 -0.10 5.18 24.55
CA SER A 160 -0.07 3.74 24.27
C SER A 160 -0.13 3.52 22.76
N TRP A 161 0.40 2.41 22.28
CA TRP A 161 0.18 1.98 20.88
C TRP A 161 -1.31 1.81 20.52
N ARG A 162 -2.16 1.53 21.48
CA ARG A 162 -3.62 1.41 21.28
C ARG A 162 -4.24 2.72 20.79
N ALA A 163 -3.69 3.86 21.20
CA ALA A 163 -4.18 5.18 20.85
C ALA A 163 -4.12 5.45 19.34
N ILE A 164 -3.20 4.80 18.59
CA ILE A 164 -3.15 4.94 17.12
C ILE A 164 -4.42 4.45 16.44
N PHE A 165 -5.06 3.40 16.98
CA PHE A 165 -6.32 2.88 16.47
C PHE A 165 -7.51 3.74 16.87
N TYR A 166 -7.53 4.26 18.09
CA TYR A 166 -8.60 5.15 18.57
C TYR A 166 -8.59 6.52 17.89
N MET A 167 -7.43 6.98 17.42
CA MET A 167 -7.31 8.22 16.66
C MET A 167 -8.14 8.19 15.35
N ASN A 168 -8.40 7.02 14.79
CA ASN A 168 -9.22 6.89 13.60
C ASN A 168 -10.70 7.28 13.82
N LEU A 169 -11.21 7.17 15.04
CA LEU A 169 -12.62 7.38 15.38
C LEU A 169 -13.11 8.82 15.08
N PRO A 170 -12.46 9.88 15.61
CA PRO A 170 -12.91 11.25 15.35
C PRO A 170 -12.88 11.61 13.86
N PHE A 171 -11.85 11.22 13.13
CA PHE A 171 -11.76 11.48 11.69
C PHE A 171 -12.82 10.73 10.89
N GLY A 172 -13.05 9.45 11.23
CA GLY A 172 -14.06 8.64 10.57
C GLY A 172 -15.48 9.15 10.82
N ILE A 173 -15.80 9.54 12.06
CA ILE A 173 -17.11 10.14 12.38
C ILE A 173 -17.33 11.44 11.60
N VAL A 174 -16.33 12.32 11.54
CA VAL A 174 -16.40 13.55 10.77
C VAL A 174 -16.61 13.27 9.27
N ALA A 175 -15.88 12.32 8.69
CA ALA A 175 -16.05 11.93 7.29
C ALA A 175 -17.46 11.39 7.01
N ILE A 176 -17.98 10.49 7.86
CA ILE A 176 -19.32 9.92 7.74
C ILE A 176 -20.37 11.02 7.88
N TYR A 177 -20.28 11.88 8.91
CA TYR A 177 -21.24 12.96 9.15
C TYR A 177 -21.31 13.95 7.99
N LEU A 178 -20.15 14.43 7.54
CA LEU A 178 -20.10 15.39 6.44
C LEU A 178 -20.63 14.78 5.13
N LEU A 179 -20.29 13.53 4.84
CA LEU A 179 -20.76 12.89 3.62
C LEU A 179 -22.25 12.55 3.69
N SER A 180 -22.74 12.04 4.84
CA SER A 180 -24.13 11.66 5.04
C SER A 180 -25.09 12.86 4.92
N THR A 181 -24.67 14.01 5.40
CA THR A 181 -25.49 15.23 5.39
C THR A 181 -25.41 16.02 4.09
N SER A 182 -24.28 15.91 3.36
CA SER A 182 -24.01 16.77 2.22
C SER A 182 -24.16 16.10 0.85
N LEU A 183 -23.89 14.78 0.75
CA LEU A 183 -24.01 14.09 -0.53
C LEU A 183 -25.47 13.66 -0.79
N ARG A 184 -26.08 14.29 -1.79
CA ARG A 184 -27.37 13.86 -2.36
C ARG A 184 -27.08 13.10 -3.65
N GLU A 185 -27.49 11.85 -3.69
CA GLU A 185 -27.21 10.94 -4.80
C GLU A 185 -28.54 10.58 -5.50
N ALA A 186 -28.61 10.80 -6.80
CA ALA A 186 -29.67 10.24 -7.64
C ALA A 186 -29.18 8.89 -8.14
N LEU A 187 -29.79 7.80 -7.64
CA LEU A 187 -29.41 6.43 -8.03
C LEU A 187 -29.87 6.15 -9.45
N GLU A 188 -28.99 6.24 -10.42
CA GLU A 188 -29.18 5.59 -11.71
C GLU A 188 -28.78 4.12 -11.57
N LYS A 189 -29.77 3.22 -11.58
CA LYS A 189 -29.53 1.75 -11.53
C LYS A 189 -28.85 1.31 -12.84
N LYS A 190 -27.54 1.29 -12.86
CA LYS A 190 -26.78 0.64 -13.94
C LYS A 190 -26.58 -0.83 -13.59
N LYS A 191 -27.01 -1.75 -14.48
CA LYS A 191 -26.67 -3.17 -14.33
C LYS A 191 -25.18 -3.34 -14.55
N ARG A 192 -24.44 -3.62 -13.50
CA ARG A 192 -23.01 -4.00 -13.56
C ARG A 192 -22.82 -5.42 -13.06
N HIS A 193 -21.87 -6.12 -13.62
CA HIS A 193 -21.54 -7.49 -13.23
C HIS A 193 -20.40 -7.48 -12.23
N ILE A 194 -20.56 -8.16 -11.08
CA ILE A 194 -19.50 -8.36 -10.09
C ILE A 194 -18.88 -9.72 -10.36
N ASP A 195 -17.56 -9.76 -10.52
CA ASP A 195 -16.82 -11.02 -10.69
C ASP A 195 -16.58 -11.70 -9.34
N PHE A 196 -17.66 -12.22 -8.73
CA PHE A 196 -17.54 -12.99 -7.49
C PHE A 196 -16.62 -14.21 -7.61
N PRO A 197 -16.66 -15.01 -8.70
CA PRO A 197 -15.73 -16.13 -8.85
C PRO A 197 -14.26 -15.67 -8.87
N GLY A 198 -13.94 -14.56 -9.55
CA GLY A 198 -12.61 -13.97 -9.54
C GLY A 198 -12.17 -13.53 -8.13
N ILE A 199 -13.04 -12.83 -7.40
CA ILE A 199 -12.79 -12.40 -6.02
C ILE A 199 -12.52 -13.60 -5.11
N ILE A 200 -13.37 -14.62 -5.15
CA ILE A 200 -13.26 -15.81 -4.28
C ILE A 200 -11.98 -16.58 -4.58
N THR A 201 -11.69 -16.84 -5.86
CA THR A 201 -10.50 -17.60 -6.26
C THR A 201 -9.21 -16.84 -5.90
N PHE A 202 -9.17 -15.53 -6.09
CA PHE A 202 -8.04 -14.69 -5.66
C PHE A 202 -7.87 -14.70 -4.14
N THR A 203 -8.97 -14.58 -3.38
CA THR A 203 -8.94 -14.60 -1.91
C THR A 203 -8.37 -15.91 -1.38
N ILE A 204 -8.86 -17.05 -1.89
CA ILE A 204 -8.36 -18.37 -1.48
C ILE A 204 -6.88 -18.52 -1.85
N ALA A 205 -6.50 -18.16 -3.08
CA ALA A 205 -5.12 -18.24 -3.54
C ALA A 205 -4.16 -17.46 -2.63
N MET A 206 -4.49 -16.21 -2.35
CA MET A 206 -3.67 -15.33 -1.51
C MET A 206 -3.65 -15.78 -0.05
N PHE A 207 -4.79 -16.19 0.50
CA PHE A 207 -4.84 -16.67 1.88
C PHE A 207 -3.99 -17.93 2.06
N CYS A 208 -4.10 -18.92 1.16
CA CYS A 208 -3.27 -20.12 1.21
C CYS A 208 -1.78 -19.80 1.05
N PHE A 209 -1.44 -18.86 0.15
CA PHE A 209 -0.06 -18.41 -0.01
C PHE A 209 0.50 -17.79 1.28
N LEU A 210 -0.21 -16.81 1.86
CA LEU A 210 0.23 -16.13 3.06
C LEU A 210 0.33 -17.08 4.26
N TYR A 211 -0.64 -17.99 4.39
CA TYR A 211 -0.63 -18.96 5.48
C TYR A 211 0.52 -19.98 5.34
N ALA A 212 0.79 -20.45 4.12
CA ALA A 212 1.96 -21.31 3.85
C ALA A 212 3.26 -20.61 4.24
N MET A 213 3.43 -19.33 3.87
CA MET A 213 4.62 -18.54 4.24
C MET A 213 4.79 -18.44 5.76
N THR A 214 3.70 -18.32 6.51
CA THR A 214 3.77 -18.28 7.99
C THR A 214 4.18 -19.62 8.59
N LEU A 215 3.70 -20.72 8.04
CA LEU A 215 4.09 -22.04 8.51
C LEU A 215 5.59 -22.32 8.25
N ILE A 216 6.14 -21.89 7.12
CA ILE A 216 7.57 -22.00 6.82
C ILE A 216 8.40 -21.33 7.94
N ARG A 217 7.97 -20.16 8.43
CA ARG A 217 8.67 -19.42 9.47
C ARG A 217 8.64 -20.13 10.83
N ASN A 218 7.56 -20.82 11.14
CA ASN A 218 7.37 -21.45 12.47
C ASN A 218 7.98 -22.85 12.57
N GLU A 219 8.60 -23.35 11.48
CA GLU A 219 9.09 -24.75 11.40
C GLU A 219 10.44 -25.03 12.07
N GLU A 220 11.05 -24.13 12.82
CA GLU A 220 12.25 -24.47 13.60
C GLU A 220 11.95 -25.50 14.72
N GLY A 221 11.25 -26.60 14.40
CA GLY A 221 10.95 -27.69 15.34
C GLY A 221 9.82 -28.65 14.97
N SER A 222 9.09 -28.46 13.90
CA SER A 222 7.97 -29.33 13.54
C SER A 222 8.32 -30.25 12.35
N GLY A 223 8.14 -31.58 12.58
CA GLY A 223 8.55 -32.63 11.68
C GLY A 223 7.82 -32.68 10.33
N THR A 224 8.03 -33.75 9.57
CA THR A 224 7.55 -34.03 8.20
C THR A 224 6.08 -33.71 7.90
N SER A 225 5.20 -33.64 8.91
CA SER A 225 3.79 -33.30 8.77
C SER A 225 3.54 -31.82 8.38
N ALA A 226 4.36 -30.89 8.88
CA ALA A 226 4.21 -29.48 8.54
C ALA A 226 4.68 -29.16 7.11
N LEU A 227 5.73 -29.82 6.64
CA LEU A 227 6.18 -29.71 5.25
C LEU A 227 5.10 -30.16 4.27
N GLY A 228 4.39 -31.26 4.56
CA GLY A 228 3.25 -31.72 3.77
C GLY A 228 2.13 -30.69 3.67
N LEU A 229 1.80 -30.04 4.78
CA LEU A 229 0.77 -28.97 4.81
C LEU A 229 1.21 -27.73 4.02
N ILE A 230 2.46 -27.32 4.13
CA ILE A 230 3.00 -26.19 3.37
C ILE A 230 2.93 -26.46 1.86
N VAL A 231 3.40 -27.64 1.42
CA VAL A 231 3.34 -28.03 0.01
C VAL A 231 1.89 -28.08 -0.48
N LEU A 232 0.97 -28.62 0.31
CA LEU A 232 -0.47 -28.65 0.00
C LEU A 232 -1.03 -27.24 -0.17
N LEU A 233 -0.76 -26.33 0.76
CA LEU A 233 -1.24 -24.93 0.72
C LEU A 233 -0.67 -24.18 -0.49
N LEU A 234 0.61 -24.37 -0.81
CA LEU A 234 1.22 -23.78 -2.00
C LEU A 234 0.62 -24.36 -3.29
N ALA A 235 0.37 -25.65 -3.33
CA ALA A 235 -0.30 -26.27 -4.47
C ALA A 235 -1.73 -25.74 -4.66
N ILE A 236 -2.51 -25.63 -3.58
CA ILE A 236 -3.84 -25.02 -3.60
C ILE A 236 -3.74 -23.57 -4.09
N SER A 237 -2.80 -22.78 -3.56
CA SER A 237 -2.58 -21.40 -3.98
C SER A 237 -2.33 -21.30 -5.47
N ILE A 238 -1.42 -22.12 -6.01
CA ILE A 238 -1.11 -22.14 -7.45
C ILE A 238 -2.32 -22.51 -8.28
N VAL A 239 -3.07 -23.55 -7.89
CA VAL A 239 -4.30 -23.97 -8.59
C VAL A 239 -5.31 -22.84 -8.62
N PHE A 240 -5.54 -22.17 -7.49
CA PHE A 240 -6.51 -21.07 -7.41
C PHE A 240 -6.03 -19.82 -8.14
N PHE A 241 -4.71 -19.52 -8.21
CA PHE A 241 -4.20 -18.45 -9.09
C PHE A 241 -4.42 -18.77 -10.57
N ILE A 242 -4.25 -20.03 -10.98
CA ILE A 242 -4.54 -20.46 -12.36
C ILE A 242 -6.05 -20.34 -12.66
N LEU A 243 -6.90 -20.74 -11.73
CA LEU A 243 -8.35 -20.60 -11.85
C LEU A 243 -8.75 -19.12 -11.93
N PHE A 244 -8.21 -18.28 -11.05
CA PHE A 244 -8.40 -16.83 -11.09
C PHE A 244 -8.04 -16.27 -12.47
N ALA A 245 -6.84 -16.58 -12.98
CA ALA A 245 -6.41 -16.12 -14.29
C ALA A 245 -7.30 -16.59 -15.45
N ARG A 246 -7.90 -17.80 -15.34
CA ARG A 246 -8.85 -18.32 -16.34
C ARG A 246 -10.21 -17.62 -16.26
N ILE A 247 -10.71 -17.35 -15.06
CA ILE A 247 -11.98 -16.65 -14.81
C ILE A 247 -11.87 -15.21 -15.30
N GLU A 248 -10.82 -14.49 -14.88
CA GLU A 248 -10.53 -13.10 -15.31
C GLU A 248 -10.50 -12.92 -16.83
N LYS A 249 -9.93 -13.90 -17.56
CA LYS A 249 -9.91 -13.85 -19.05
C LYS A 249 -11.28 -13.98 -19.67
N ARG A 250 -12.26 -14.56 -18.96
CA ARG A 250 -13.63 -14.79 -19.45
C ARG A 250 -14.64 -13.83 -18.84
N SER A 251 -14.29 -13.15 -17.76
CA SER A 251 -15.16 -12.20 -17.09
C SER A 251 -15.46 -10.99 -17.98
N PRO A 252 -16.74 -10.59 -18.11
CA PRO A 252 -17.12 -9.38 -18.85
C PRO A 252 -16.55 -8.11 -18.20
N GLU A 253 -16.39 -8.11 -16.88
CA GLU A 253 -15.85 -7.01 -16.09
C GLU A 253 -14.79 -7.51 -15.11
N PRO A 254 -13.56 -7.84 -15.59
CA PRO A 254 -12.52 -8.42 -14.77
C PRO A 254 -11.97 -7.40 -13.75
N ILE A 255 -11.43 -7.92 -12.63
CA ILE A 255 -10.70 -7.15 -11.62
C ILE A 255 -9.40 -6.63 -12.25
N ILE A 256 -8.71 -7.52 -12.97
CA ILE A 256 -7.47 -7.23 -13.71
C ILE A 256 -7.73 -7.46 -15.19
N PRO A 257 -7.92 -6.39 -15.99
CA PRO A 257 -8.09 -6.54 -17.43
C PRO A 257 -6.78 -6.98 -18.09
N PHE A 258 -6.55 -8.28 -18.23
CA PHE A 258 -5.32 -8.84 -18.81
C PHE A 258 -5.01 -8.31 -20.21
N GLN A 259 -6.01 -7.84 -20.95
CA GLN A 259 -5.84 -7.23 -22.26
C GLN A 259 -4.94 -5.99 -22.20
N LEU A 260 -4.97 -5.23 -21.10
CA LEU A 260 -4.11 -4.04 -20.91
C LEU A 260 -2.61 -4.42 -20.88
N PHE A 261 -2.26 -5.62 -20.42
CA PHE A 261 -0.88 -6.08 -20.33
C PHE A 261 -0.27 -6.48 -21.68
N ARG A 262 -1.07 -6.51 -22.77
CA ARG A 262 -0.54 -6.59 -24.14
C ARG A 262 0.27 -5.34 -24.49
N ASN A 263 -0.10 -4.18 -23.95
CA ASN A 263 0.68 -2.96 -24.10
C ASN A 263 1.99 -3.08 -23.30
N ARG A 264 3.13 -2.92 -24.00
CA ARG A 264 4.47 -3.03 -23.40
C ARG A 264 4.72 -2.00 -22.30
N ILE A 265 4.18 -0.77 -22.43
CA ILE A 265 4.34 0.28 -21.41
C ILE A 265 3.63 -0.15 -20.13
N ILE A 266 2.37 -0.58 -20.23
CA ILE A 266 1.57 -1.01 -19.08
C ILE A 266 2.22 -2.19 -18.38
N ARG A 267 2.67 -3.18 -19.16
CA ARG A 267 3.34 -4.37 -18.59
C ARG A 267 4.61 -3.99 -17.83
N MET A 268 5.51 -3.20 -18.43
CA MET A 268 6.74 -2.77 -17.78
C MET A 268 6.46 -1.88 -16.56
N ALA A 269 5.51 -0.94 -16.67
CA ALA A 269 5.13 -0.08 -15.57
C ALA A 269 4.54 -0.85 -14.38
N ASN A 270 3.76 -1.89 -14.64
CA ASN A 270 3.21 -2.72 -13.57
C ASN A 270 4.26 -3.61 -12.91
N ILE A 271 5.21 -4.18 -13.67
CA ILE A 271 6.34 -4.93 -13.10
C ILE A 271 7.18 -4.01 -12.20
N ASP A 272 7.52 -2.82 -12.69
CA ASP A 272 8.31 -1.84 -11.95
C ASP A 272 7.57 -1.35 -10.69
N SER A 273 6.27 -1.06 -10.80
CA SER A 273 5.41 -0.69 -9.67
C SER A 273 5.33 -1.80 -8.62
N PHE A 274 5.24 -3.06 -9.04
CA PHE A 274 5.24 -4.21 -8.14
C PHE A 274 6.54 -4.27 -7.32
N LEU A 275 7.69 -4.25 -8.00
CA LEU A 275 9.00 -4.32 -7.34
C LEU A 275 9.24 -3.12 -6.41
N LEU A 276 8.89 -1.91 -6.86
CA LEU A 276 8.96 -0.71 -6.04
C LEU A 276 8.11 -0.82 -4.77
N CYS A 277 6.92 -1.39 -4.86
CA CYS A 277 6.01 -1.52 -3.72
C CYS A 277 6.42 -2.66 -2.78
N VAL A 278 7.05 -3.72 -3.29
CA VAL A 278 7.74 -4.73 -2.46
C VAL A 278 8.83 -4.06 -1.61
N ILE A 279 9.66 -3.21 -2.20
CA ILE A 279 10.72 -2.50 -1.47
C ILE A 279 10.14 -1.44 -0.53
N ASN A 280 9.13 -0.71 -0.98
CA ASN A 280 8.50 0.37 -0.22
C ASN A 280 7.95 -0.11 1.13
N VAL A 281 7.20 -1.23 1.15
CA VAL A 281 6.64 -1.76 2.39
C VAL A 281 7.75 -2.21 3.35
N VAL A 282 8.83 -2.77 2.83
CA VAL A 282 10.00 -3.15 3.64
C VAL A 282 10.64 -1.92 4.29
N VAL A 283 10.89 -0.88 3.51
CA VAL A 283 11.47 0.37 4.03
C VAL A 283 10.57 0.98 5.11
N ILE A 284 9.26 1.06 4.88
CA ILE A 284 8.32 1.69 5.83
C ILE A 284 8.23 0.92 7.14
N PHE A 285 8.26 -0.42 7.13
CA PHE A 285 8.02 -1.22 8.34
C PHE A 285 9.31 -1.70 9.03
N TYR A 286 10.38 -1.97 8.29
CA TYR A 286 11.59 -2.50 8.92
C TYR A 286 12.60 -1.42 9.35
N LEU A 287 12.55 -0.19 8.81
CA LEU A 287 13.36 0.89 9.34
C LEU A 287 12.96 1.31 10.77
N PRO A 288 11.67 1.49 11.12
CA PRO A 288 11.28 1.70 12.50
C PRO A 288 11.71 0.56 13.43
N LEU A 289 11.63 -0.69 12.95
CA LEU A 289 12.09 -1.85 13.71
C LEU A 289 13.61 -1.83 13.96
N TRP A 290 14.41 -1.39 12.97
CA TRP A 290 15.85 -1.15 13.14
C TRP A 290 16.11 -0.10 14.23
N ILE A 291 15.43 1.05 14.15
CA ILE A 291 15.64 2.17 15.08
C ILE A 291 15.27 1.79 16.51
N GLN A 292 14.15 1.10 16.70
CA GLN A 292 13.67 0.75 18.02
C GLN A 292 14.36 -0.51 18.56
N GLY A 293 14.57 -1.53 17.74
CA GLY A 293 15.10 -2.82 18.16
C GLY A 293 16.63 -2.88 18.19
N VAL A 294 17.33 -2.21 17.26
CA VAL A 294 18.81 -2.24 17.19
C VAL A 294 19.42 -1.02 17.88
N TYR A 295 18.91 0.20 17.58
CA TYR A 295 19.42 1.42 18.26
C TYR A 295 18.84 1.61 19.65
N GLY A 296 17.82 0.89 20.07
CA GLY A 296 17.14 1.05 21.35
C GLY A 296 16.49 2.43 21.55
N LYS A 297 16.15 3.12 20.43
CA LYS A 297 15.57 4.46 20.48
C LYS A 297 14.03 4.38 20.62
N PRO A 298 13.40 5.39 21.24
CA PRO A 298 11.95 5.42 21.40
C PRO A 298 11.22 5.54 20.05
N ALA A 299 9.92 5.21 20.04
CA ALA A 299 9.08 5.25 18.84
C ALA A 299 8.98 6.66 18.25
N THR A 300 8.96 7.70 19.07
CA THR A 300 9.02 9.11 18.63
C THR A 300 10.26 9.38 17.79
N TYR A 301 11.43 8.87 18.20
CA TYR A 301 12.66 9.03 17.42
C TYR A 301 12.56 8.34 16.06
N SER A 302 11.99 7.13 16.00
CA SER A 302 11.78 6.45 14.72
C SER A 302 10.81 7.20 13.82
N GLY A 303 9.76 7.81 14.38
CA GLY A 303 8.85 8.69 13.66
C GLY A 303 9.55 9.90 13.05
N LEU A 304 10.37 10.59 13.83
CA LEU A 304 11.18 11.73 13.36
C LEU A 304 12.18 11.33 12.27
N ALA A 305 12.82 10.17 12.42
CA ALA A 305 13.77 9.64 11.46
C ALA A 305 13.14 9.27 10.10
N MET A 306 11.81 9.05 10.04
CA MET A 306 11.07 8.81 8.81
C MET A 306 10.58 10.10 8.09
N ILE A 307 10.69 11.27 8.72
CA ILE A 307 10.28 12.55 8.12
C ILE A 307 11.01 12.84 6.80
N PRO A 308 12.34 12.65 6.66
CA PRO A 308 13.04 12.89 5.40
C PRO A 308 12.46 12.09 4.22
N LEU A 309 12.08 10.82 4.43
CA LEU A 309 11.41 9.99 3.42
C LEU A 309 10.07 10.62 3.02
N SER A 310 9.29 11.03 4.01
CA SER A 310 7.93 11.56 3.82
C SER A 310 7.92 12.93 3.14
N ILE A 311 8.94 13.77 3.35
CA ILE A 311 9.11 15.04 2.65
C ILE A 311 9.62 14.81 1.21
N ALA A 312 10.59 13.91 1.05
CA ALA A 312 11.21 13.65 -0.24
C ALA A 312 10.23 13.02 -1.25
N TRP A 313 9.26 12.23 -0.79
CA TRP A 313 8.27 11.59 -1.66
C TRP A 313 7.41 12.61 -2.44
N PRO A 314 6.69 13.56 -1.82
CA PRO A 314 6.00 14.61 -2.56
C PRO A 314 6.93 15.46 -3.44
N LEU A 315 8.13 15.78 -2.99
CA LEU A 315 9.14 16.49 -3.79
C LEU A 315 9.47 15.71 -5.07
N GLY A 316 9.75 14.41 -4.94
CA GLY A 316 9.99 13.53 -6.09
C GLY A 316 8.79 13.47 -7.04
N SER A 317 7.57 13.43 -6.50
CA SER A 317 6.33 13.42 -7.29
C SER A 317 6.14 14.72 -8.09
N ILE A 318 6.41 15.88 -7.49
CA ILE A 318 6.36 17.19 -8.15
C ILE A 318 7.43 17.26 -9.25
N LEU A 319 8.66 16.83 -8.96
CA LEU A 319 9.75 16.79 -9.95
C LEU A 319 9.40 15.86 -11.12
N ALA A 320 8.82 14.68 -10.84
CA ALA A 320 8.35 13.77 -11.88
C ALA A 320 7.29 14.43 -12.78
N GLY A 321 6.27 15.05 -12.19
CA GLY A 321 5.23 15.76 -12.94
C GLY A 321 5.78 16.84 -13.87
N ASN A 322 6.74 17.63 -13.39
CA ASN A 322 7.33 18.73 -14.14
C ASN A 322 8.32 18.29 -15.23
N TRP A 323 9.01 17.17 -15.02
CA TRP A 323 10.09 16.74 -15.91
C TRP A 323 9.68 15.65 -16.90
N ILE A 324 8.56 14.94 -16.66
CA ILE A 324 8.13 13.83 -17.53
C ILE A 324 7.87 14.29 -18.96
N SER A 325 7.28 15.48 -19.14
CA SER A 325 7.03 16.09 -20.44
C SER A 325 8.31 16.53 -21.16
N LYS A 326 9.34 16.95 -20.39
CA LYS A 326 10.61 17.49 -20.93
C LYS A 326 11.65 16.40 -21.19
N LYS A 327 11.87 15.52 -20.20
CA LYS A 327 12.94 14.51 -20.23
C LYS A 327 12.45 13.11 -20.63
N GLY A 328 11.14 12.88 -20.53
CA GLY A 328 10.50 11.61 -20.85
C GLY A 328 10.46 10.63 -19.68
N LEU A 329 9.50 9.70 -19.76
CA LEU A 329 9.20 8.69 -18.74
C LEU A 329 10.43 7.88 -18.32
N ARG A 330 11.15 7.30 -19.28
CA ARG A 330 12.28 6.42 -19.03
C ARG A 330 13.37 7.10 -18.20
N TYR A 331 13.70 8.35 -18.51
CA TYR A 331 14.73 9.09 -17.77
C TYR A 331 14.38 9.26 -16.30
N ILE A 332 13.12 9.60 -16.00
CA ILE A 332 12.65 9.83 -14.63
C ILE A 332 12.56 8.53 -13.84
N SER A 333 12.03 7.45 -14.45
CA SER A 333 12.01 6.14 -13.80
C SER A 333 13.42 5.63 -13.49
N VAL A 334 14.37 5.79 -14.42
CA VAL A 334 15.78 5.40 -14.18
C VAL A 334 16.42 6.24 -13.08
N ALA A 335 16.20 7.57 -13.07
CA ALA A 335 16.71 8.44 -12.01
C ALA A 335 16.17 8.02 -10.65
N GLY A 336 14.85 7.75 -10.55
CA GLY A 336 14.24 7.23 -9.33
C GLY A 336 14.82 5.88 -8.91
N ALA A 337 15.00 4.95 -9.85
CA ALA A 337 15.59 3.64 -9.60
C ALA A 337 17.05 3.73 -9.10
N CYS A 338 17.85 4.68 -9.63
CA CYS A 338 19.21 4.93 -9.16
C CYS A 338 19.22 5.46 -7.72
N PHE A 339 18.32 6.38 -7.35
CA PHE A 339 18.17 6.83 -5.97
C PHE A 339 17.77 5.69 -5.05
N LEU A 340 16.87 4.79 -5.49
CA LEU A 340 16.49 3.61 -4.73
C LEU A 340 17.67 2.69 -4.50
N LEU A 341 18.44 2.38 -5.53
CA LEU A 341 19.60 1.51 -5.44
C LEU A 341 20.64 2.09 -4.47
N ALA A 342 20.93 3.39 -4.60
CA ALA A 342 21.90 4.05 -3.71
C ALA A 342 21.43 4.02 -2.23
N SER A 343 20.14 4.30 -1.96
CA SER A 343 19.59 4.22 -0.61
C SER A 343 19.58 2.79 -0.07
N SER A 344 19.23 1.80 -0.89
CA SER A 344 19.19 0.38 -0.50
C SER A 344 20.56 -0.18 -0.18
N ILE A 345 21.58 0.21 -0.96
CA ILE A 345 22.97 -0.11 -0.64
C ILE A 345 23.35 0.54 0.71
N GLY A 346 23.00 1.82 0.92
CA GLY A 346 23.22 2.48 2.19
C GLY A 346 22.60 1.76 3.37
N PHE A 347 21.35 1.32 3.25
CA PHE A 347 20.68 0.53 4.30
C PHE A 347 21.37 -0.82 4.56
N SER A 348 21.91 -1.48 3.53
CA SER A 348 22.63 -2.77 3.68
C SER A 348 23.92 -2.65 4.49
N PHE A 349 24.54 -1.45 4.55
CA PHE A 349 25.76 -1.18 5.32
C PHE A 349 25.51 -0.42 6.63
N MET A 350 24.23 -0.25 7.03
CA MET A 350 23.94 0.41 8.31
C MET A 350 24.44 -0.43 9.48
N THR A 351 25.05 0.25 10.46
CA THR A 351 25.47 -0.33 11.75
C THR A 351 24.85 0.45 12.90
N ALA A 352 25.01 -0.04 14.13
CA ALA A 352 24.57 0.69 15.32
C ALA A 352 25.22 2.08 15.46
N ASP A 353 26.43 2.25 14.89
CA ASP A 353 27.21 3.48 14.94
C ASP A 353 27.04 4.37 13.70
N THR A 354 26.11 4.01 12.79
CA THR A 354 25.87 4.80 11.58
C THR A 354 25.46 6.25 11.93
N PRO A 355 26.17 7.27 11.44
CA PRO A 355 25.82 8.66 11.72
C PRO A 355 24.41 9.01 11.26
N ASN A 356 23.67 9.76 12.08
CA ASN A 356 22.29 10.18 11.78
C ASN A 356 22.18 10.89 10.41
N VAL A 357 23.20 11.62 9.99
CA VAL A 357 23.22 12.31 8.70
C VAL A 357 23.13 11.33 7.53
N LEU A 358 23.83 10.19 7.60
CA LEU A 358 23.75 9.14 6.56
C LEU A 358 22.38 8.48 6.56
N PHE A 359 21.81 8.19 7.73
CA PHE A 359 20.46 7.66 7.83
C PHE A 359 19.42 8.60 7.18
N ILE A 360 19.50 9.90 7.50
CA ILE A 360 18.67 10.95 6.89
C ILE A 360 18.86 11.00 5.37
N ALA A 361 20.09 10.91 4.88
CA ALA A 361 20.37 10.91 3.46
C ALA A 361 19.75 9.69 2.76
N TYR A 362 19.90 8.49 3.34
CA TYR A 362 19.34 7.26 2.75
C TYR A 362 17.81 7.28 2.74
N THR A 363 17.17 7.70 3.83
CA THR A 363 15.70 7.80 3.89
C THR A 363 15.16 8.87 2.94
N PHE A 364 15.86 10.01 2.79
CA PHE A 364 15.52 11.05 1.82
C PHE A 364 15.62 10.53 0.38
N MET A 365 16.71 9.84 0.04
CA MET A 365 16.91 9.25 -1.29
C MET A 365 15.83 8.20 -1.61
N ALA A 366 15.44 7.36 -0.65
CA ALA A 366 14.35 6.40 -0.80
C ALA A 366 13.01 7.11 -1.07
N GLY A 367 12.68 8.15 -0.30
CA GLY A 367 11.47 8.95 -0.51
C GLY A 367 11.44 9.61 -1.90
N LEU A 368 12.56 10.22 -2.30
CA LEU A 368 12.70 10.85 -3.62
C LEU A 368 12.50 9.83 -4.74
N SER A 369 13.06 8.62 -4.59
CA SER A 369 12.89 7.51 -5.52
C SER A 369 11.41 7.12 -5.69
N PHE A 370 10.70 6.88 -4.57
CA PHE A 370 9.28 6.49 -4.63
C PHE A 370 8.44 7.60 -5.28
N GLY A 371 8.72 8.86 -4.97
CA GLY A 371 8.04 10.01 -5.59
C GLY A 371 8.26 10.08 -7.10
N LEU A 372 9.51 10.00 -7.55
CA LEU A 372 9.87 10.03 -8.97
C LEU A 372 9.27 8.84 -9.73
N SER A 373 9.47 7.63 -9.23
CA SER A 373 9.13 6.41 -9.94
C SER A 373 7.61 6.16 -9.95
N LEU A 374 6.96 6.09 -8.77
CA LEU A 374 5.54 5.73 -8.70
C LEU A 374 4.63 6.75 -9.42
N THR A 375 4.97 8.04 -9.36
CA THR A 375 4.24 9.08 -10.09
C THR A 375 4.41 8.92 -11.60
N SER A 376 5.63 8.74 -12.09
CA SER A 376 5.89 8.58 -13.52
C SER A 376 5.25 7.29 -14.07
N LEU A 377 5.24 6.20 -13.30
CA LEU A 377 4.58 4.94 -13.68
C LEU A 377 3.05 5.08 -13.76
N THR A 378 2.42 5.81 -12.82
CA THR A 378 0.98 6.11 -12.91
C THR A 378 0.65 6.92 -14.16
N VAL A 379 1.45 7.93 -14.47
CA VAL A 379 1.29 8.72 -15.71
C VAL A 379 1.49 7.84 -16.93
N ALA A 380 2.47 6.96 -16.94
CA ALA A 380 2.72 6.01 -18.01
C ALA A 380 1.52 5.12 -18.29
N VAL A 381 0.98 4.48 -17.24
CA VAL A 381 -0.16 3.57 -17.34
C VAL A 381 -1.41 4.32 -17.84
N SER A 382 -1.70 5.50 -17.28
CA SER A 382 -2.87 6.30 -17.68
C SER A 382 -2.76 6.87 -19.10
N SER A 383 -1.54 7.16 -19.56
CA SER A 383 -1.31 7.73 -20.91
C SER A 383 -1.19 6.66 -22.00
N ALA A 384 -1.05 5.39 -21.64
CA ALA A 384 -0.88 4.29 -22.58
C ALA A 384 -2.19 3.65 -23.05
N VAL A 385 -3.33 4.19 -22.64
CA VAL A 385 -4.68 3.70 -22.97
C VAL A 385 -5.58 4.85 -23.39
N GLU A 386 -6.66 4.52 -24.11
CA GLU A 386 -7.74 5.43 -24.43
C GLU A 386 -8.43 5.95 -23.17
N TRP A 387 -9.14 7.07 -23.31
CA TRP A 387 -9.74 7.79 -22.19
C TRP A 387 -10.64 6.90 -21.31
N GLU A 388 -11.46 6.07 -21.95
CA GLU A 388 -12.46 5.19 -21.33
C GLU A 388 -11.81 4.13 -20.45
N LEU A 389 -10.61 3.69 -20.79
CA LEU A 389 -9.88 2.63 -20.09
C LEU A 389 -8.90 3.16 -19.02
N ARG A 390 -8.70 4.48 -18.92
CA ARG A 390 -7.72 5.06 -17.97
C ARG A 390 -8.00 4.71 -16.52
N GLY A 391 -9.25 4.78 -16.12
CA GLY A 391 -9.67 4.41 -14.76
C GLY A 391 -9.33 2.96 -14.42
N SER A 392 -9.67 2.03 -15.33
CA SER A 392 -9.39 0.61 -15.19
C SER A 392 -7.89 0.30 -15.18
N ALA A 393 -7.11 0.98 -16.02
CA ALA A 393 -5.66 0.80 -16.07
C ALA A 393 -4.97 1.28 -14.78
N VAL A 394 -5.37 2.43 -14.23
CA VAL A 394 -4.84 2.96 -12.97
C VAL A 394 -5.29 2.09 -11.79
N ALA A 395 -6.54 1.63 -11.77
CA ALA A 395 -7.04 0.71 -10.74
C ALA A 395 -6.26 -0.61 -10.73
N SER A 396 -6.01 -1.19 -11.91
CA SER A 396 -5.17 -2.38 -12.05
C SER A 396 -3.72 -2.14 -11.56
N ASN A 397 -3.14 -0.97 -11.84
CA ASN A 397 -1.81 -0.61 -11.33
C ASN A 397 -1.81 -0.48 -9.80
N ASN A 398 -2.83 0.13 -9.19
CA ASN A 398 -2.95 0.24 -7.74
C ASN A 398 -3.14 -1.14 -7.08
N PHE A 399 -3.92 -2.02 -7.69
CA PHE A 399 -4.05 -3.41 -7.24
C PHE A 399 -2.69 -4.11 -7.22
N ILE A 400 -1.91 -4.03 -8.30
CA ILE A 400 -0.58 -4.63 -8.39
C ILE A 400 0.41 -4.04 -7.36
N ARG A 401 0.33 -2.74 -7.07
CA ARG A 401 1.10 -2.08 -6.01
C ARG A 401 0.80 -2.67 -4.64
N THR A 402 -0.49 -2.75 -4.30
CA THR A 402 -0.89 -3.31 -2.99
C THR A 402 -0.58 -4.80 -2.90
N LEU A 403 -0.69 -5.54 -4.01
CA LEU A 403 -0.24 -6.93 -4.09
C LEU A 403 1.28 -7.03 -3.83
N GLY A 404 2.08 -6.15 -4.42
CA GLY A 404 3.52 -6.05 -4.16
C GLY A 404 3.84 -5.80 -2.69
N GLN A 405 3.12 -4.87 -2.05
CA GLN A 405 3.27 -4.61 -0.61
C GLN A 405 2.92 -5.85 0.22
N THR A 406 1.80 -6.52 -0.07
CA THR A 406 1.35 -7.71 0.66
C THR A 406 2.35 -8.86 0.55
N ILE A 407 2.82 -9.15 -0.65
CA ILE A 407 3.82 -10.19 -0.91
C ILE A 407 5.17 -9.79 -0.31
N GLY A 408 5.58 -8.55 -0.48
CA GLY A 408 6.84 -8.03 0.04
C GLY A 408 6.96 -8.18 1.54
N ILE A 409 6.01 -7.68 2.32
CA ILE A 409 6.07 -7.77 3.78
C ILE A 409 6.04 -9.23 4.27
N THR A 410 5.34 -10.10 3.54
CA THR A 410 5.24 -11.52 3.90
C THR A 410 6.56 -12.26 3.63
N ILE A 411 7.14 -12.10 2.43
CA ILE A 411 8.39 -12.79 2.07
C ILE A 411 9.55 -12.29 2.95
N PHE A 412 9.70 -10.98 3.12
CA PHE A 412 10.76 -10.44 3.98
C PHE A 412 10.51 -10.73 5.46
N GLY A 413 9.26 -10.96 5.85
CA GLY A 413 8.92 -11.47 7.18
C GLY A 413 9.53 -12.84 7.49
N LEU A 414 9.76 -13.70 6.49
CA LEU A 414 10.43 -14.99 6.66
C LEU A 414 11.90 -14.85 7.07
N LEU A 415 12.54 -13.76 6.64
CA LEU A 415 13.95 -13.49 6.93
C LEU A 415 14.14 -12.86 8.32
N LEU A 416 13.05 -12.45 8.98
CA LEU A 416 13.12 -11.77 10.25
C LEU A 416 13.31 -12.77 11.39
N GLN A 417 14.50 -12.83 11.93
CA GLN A 417 14.85 -13.57 13.15
C GLN A 417 15.10 -12.57 14.28
N THR A 418 14.71 -12.91 15.49
CA THR A 418 14.74 -11.99 16.64
C THR A 418 15.45 -12.54 17.85
N GLY A 419 15.99 -13.77 17.76
CA GLY A 419 16.59 -14.51 18.89
C GLY A 419 15.56 -15.43 19.54
N SER A 420 15.55 -15.48 20.88
CA SER A 420 14.60 -16.31 21.62
C SER A 420 13.16 -15.82 21.47
N ALA A 421 12.18 -16.73 21.62
CA ALA A 421 10.76 -16.41 21.45
C ALA A 421 10.25 -15.25 22.34
N ASP A 422 10.88 -15.04 23.49
CA ASP A 422 10.44 -14.09 24.51
C ASP A 422 11.20 -12.76 24.50
N ARG A 423 12.34 -12.66 23.77
CA ARG A 423 13.16 -11.44 23.77
C ARG A 423 13.77 -11.16 22.41
N ILE A 424 13.69 -9.91 22.01
CA ILE A 424 14.41 -9.39 20.83
C ILE A 424 15.89 -9.24 21.24
N GLU A 425 16.75 -10.04 20.60
CA GLU A 425 18.20 -9.87 20.75
C GLU A 425 18.70 -8.90 19.67
N PRO A 426 19.22 -7.71 20.05
CA PRO A 426 19.61 -6.68 19.09
C PRO A 426 20.60 -7.16 18.03
N THR A 427 21.52 -8.06 18.38
CA THR A 427 22.52 -8.61 17.47
C THR A 427 21.91 -9.54 16.41
N VAL A 428 21.00 -10.43 16.82
CA VAL A 428 20.28 -11.35 15.94
C VAL A 428 19.34 -10.57 15.03
N LEU A 429 18.61 -9.61 15.60
CA LEU A 429 17.73 -8.71 14.84
C LEU A 429 18.52 -7.91 13.81
N ALA A 430 19.67 -7.33 14.18
CA ALA A 430 20.52 -6.58 13.25
C ALA A 430 20.98 -7.46 12.07
N GLY A 431 21.44 -8.69 12.33
CA GLY A 431 21.83 -9.64 11.28
C GLY A 431 20.68 -9.96 10.30
N SER A 432 19.48 -10.16 10.82
CA SER A 432 18.29 -10.41 10.00
C SER A 432 17.90 -9.20 9.16
N LEU A 433 17.92 -8.01 9.75
CA LEU A 433 17.61 -6.76 9.05
C LEU A 433 18.68 -6.42 7.99
N HIS A 434 19.96 -6.73 8.24
CA HIS A 434 21.01 -6.64 7.21
C HIS A 434 20.70 -7.55 6.04
N THR A 435 20.31 -8.80 6.29
CA THR A 435 19.92 -9.75 5.24
C THR A 435 18.72 -9.20 4.44
N ILE A 436 17.73 -8.65 5.10
CA ILE A 436 16.57 -8.02 4.47
C ILE A 436 17.01 -6.84 3.58
N PHE A 437 17.80 -5.91 4.11
CA PHE A 437 18.28 -4.75 3.34
C PHE A 437 19.21 -5.13 2.18
N PHE A 438 20.01 -6.18 2.33
CA PHE A 438 20.80 -6.74 1.23
C PHE A 438 19.90 -7.21 0.08
N TRP A 439 18.85 -7.99 0.37
CA TRP A 439 17.91 -8.43 -0.67
C TRP A 439 17.10 -7.26 -1.27
N VAL A 440 16.81 -6.23 -0.49
CA VAL A 440 16.23 -4.97 -1.00
C VAL A 440 17.17 -4.31 -2.00
N ALA A 441 18.47 -4.27 -1.73
CA ALA A 441 19.47 -3.74 -2.67
C ALA A 441 19.52 -4.59 -3.96
N VAL A 442 19.49 -5.91 -3.85
CA VAL A 442 19.43 -6.83 -5.01
C VAL A 442 18.15 -6.55 -5.85
N LEU A 443 16.99 -6.43 -5.21
CA LEU A 443 15.74 -6.11 -5.91
C LEU A 443 15.79 -4.72 -6.56
N SER A 444 16.47 -3.76 -5.96
CA SER A 444 16.66 -2.42 -6.53
C SER A 444 17.45 -2.45 -7.83
N VAL A 445 18.39 -3.39 -8.00
CA VAL A 445 19.07 -3.60 -9.29
C VAL A 445 18.06 -4.04 -10.36
N PHE A 446 17.12 -4.94 -10.03
CA PHE A 446 16.07 -5.34 -10.97
C PHE A 446 15.15 -4.16 -11.32
N VAL A 447 14.82 -3.27 -10.37
CA VAL A 447 14.08 -2.03 -10.64
C VAL A 447 14.84 -1.17 -11.66
N VAL A 448 16.16 -0.99 -11.51
CA VAL A 448 17.00 -0.26 -12.50
C VAL A 448 16.93 -0.93 -13.88
N ILE A 449 17.06 -2.25 -13.95
CA ILE A 449 17.03 -3.01 -15.22
C ILE A 449 15.66 -2.82 -15.91
N VAL A 450 14.55 -2.94 -15.17
CA VAL A 450 13.19 -2.76 -15.71
C VAL A 450 12.98 -1.33 -16.18
N SER A 451 13.38 -0.34 -15.38
CA SER A 451 13.30 1.08 -15.74
C SER A 451 14.12 1.42 -16.99
N LEU A 452 15.31 0.83 -17.15
CA LEU A 452 16.14 0.97 -18.37
C LEU A 452 15.48 0.39 -19.62
N ARG A 453 14.64 -0.65 -19.48
CA ARG A 453 13.90 -1.28 -20.59
C ARG A 453 12.56 -0.59 -20.90
N MET A 454 12.17 0.43 -20.16
CA MET A 454 10.96 1.23 -20.40
C MET A 454 10.98 1.86 -21.82
N PRO A 455 9.90 1.77 -22.58
CA PRO A 455 9.79 2.44 -23.87
C PRO A 455 9.81 3.97 -23.71
N LYS A 456 10.37 4.68 -24.70
CA LYS A 456 10.26 6.14 -24.77
C LYS A 456 8.82 6.50 -25.14
N LEU A 457 8.14 7.30 -24.32
CA LEU A 457 6.70 7.63 -24.47
C LEU A 457 6.36 8.21 -25.86
N LYS A 458 7.25 9.04 -26.42
CA LYS A 458 7.07 9.59 -27.78
C LYS A 458 7.00 8.53 -28.89
N GLN A 459 7.72 7.42 -28.75
CA GLN A 459 7.72 6.34 -29.75
C GLN A 459 6.47 5.46 -29.66
N ALA A 460 5.93 5.27 -28.45
CA ALA A 460 4.77 4.41 -28.23
C ALA A 460 3.45 5.07 -28.67
N VAL A 461 3.29 6.38 -28.45
CA VAL A 461 2.13 7.16 -28.95
C VAL A 461 2.15 7.24 -30.49
N GLN A 462 3.34 7.32 -31.08
CA GLN A 462 3.50 7.32 -32.54
C GLN A 462 3.21 5.95 -33.16
N GLN A 463 3.62 4.85 -32.49
CA GLN A 463 3.31 3.48 -32.93
C GLN A 463 1.81 3.16 -32.85
N GLN A 464 1.08 3.67 -31.85
CA GLN A 464 -0.37 3.53 -31.77
C GLN A 464 -1.09 4.33 -32.88
N ARG A 465 -0.61 5.54 -33.20
CA ARG A 465 -1.17 6.34 -34.32
C ARG A 465 -0.94 5.69 -35.68
N ASN A 466 0.13 4.94 -35.83
CA ASN A 466 0.45 4.26 -37.12
C ASN A 466 -0.19 2.86 -37.21
N ALA A 467 -0.80 2.37 -36.15
CA ALA A 467 -1.47 1.06 -36.10
C ALA A 467 -3.02 1.16 -36.05
N SER A 468 -3.56 2.38 -35.92
CA SER A 468 -4.96 2.78 -36.09
C SER A 468 -5.17 3.39 -37.49
#